data_d8e30022bab5e2d2ba38384a331b7bd6
#
_entry.id   d8e30022bab5e2d2ba38384a331b7bd6
#
_cell.length_a   1.000
_cell.length_b   1.000
_cell.length_c   1.000
_cell.angle_alpha   90.00
_cell.angle_beta   90.00
_cell.angle_gamma   90.00
#
_symmetry.space_group_name_H-M   'P 1'
#
loop_
_entity.id
_entity.type
_entity.pdbx_description
1 polymer ?
#
loop_
_entity_poly.entity_id
_entity_poly.type
_entity_poly.pdbx_seq_one_letter_code
_entity_poly.pdbx_strand_id
1 'polypeptide(L)'
;MASVVFENASRIYPGTTKPAVDKLNLTVNDGEFLVLVGPSGCGKSTSLRMLAGLEEVDNGSIRIGNRDVTDVAPKDRDIAMVFQSYALYPHMSVAENMGFALKIAGVAKEERDRRVLEAAKLLDLEPYLDRKPKALSGGQRQRVAMGRAIVREPQVFLMDEPLSNLDAKLRVATRTQIAALQRRLGITTVYVTHDQVEAMTMGDRVAVLKDGLLQQVDTPRNLYDTPVNAFVAGFIGSPAMNLLTAPVSGREA
;
A
#
# COMPACT_ATOMS: atom_id res chain seq x y z
N MET A 1 8.81 7.09 -13.04
CA MET A 1 8.43 6.45 -11.79
C MET A 1 9.69 6.24 -10.97
N ALA A 2 9.60 5.76 -9.75
CA ALA A 2 10.80 5.68 -8.91
C ALA A 2 10.78 4.41 -8.05
N SER A 3 11.96 3.82 -7.84
CA SER A 3 12.13 2.76 -6.83
C SER A 3 12.01 3.33 -5.42
N VAL A 4 11.70 2.47 -4.45
CA VAL A 4 11.70 2.81 -3.02
C VAL A 4 12.69 1.92 -2.30
N VAL A 5 13.52 2.51 -1.44
CA VAL A 5 14.51 1.77 -0.64
C VAL A 5 14.38 2.16 0.82
N PHE A 6 14.22 1.17 1.69
CA PHE A 6 14.39 1.27 3.13
C PHE A 6 15.76 0.71 3.49
N GLU A 7 16.59 1.49 4.17
CA GLU A 7 17.92 1.09 4.62
C GLU A 7 17.98 1.14 6.15
N ASN A 8 17.91 -0.03 6.80
CA ASN A 8 17.89 -0.17 8.26
C ASN A 8 16.86 0.73 8.94
N ALA A 9 15.74 1.00 8.27
CA ALA A 9 14.73 1.94 8.75
C ALA A 9 14.00 1.39 9.98
N SER A 10 13.99 2.16 11.07
CA SER A 10 13.38 1.75 12.33
C SER A 10 12.45 2.83 12.87
N ARG A 11 11.39 2.38 13.57
CA ARG A 11 10.48 3.26 14.31
C ARG A 11 10.22 2.72 15.71
N ILE A 12 10.42 3.56 16.72
CA ILE A 12 10.21 3.25 18.14
C ILE A 12 9.25 4.29 18.69
N TYR A 13 8.05 3.88 19.11
CA TYR A 13 7.10 4.84 19.68
C TYR A 13 7.50 5.25 21.10
N PRO A 14 7.24 6.51 21.51
CA PRO A 14 7.51 6.97 22.87
C PRO A 14 6.86 6.05 23.92
N GLY A 15 7.62 5.69 24.95
CA GLY A 15 7.15 4.81 26.05
C GLY A 15 7.21 3.31 25.74
N THR A 16 7.69 2.91 24.56
CA THR A 16 7.93 1.49 24.23
C THR A 16 9.42 1.22 24.10
N THR A 17 9.84 0.00 24.48
CA THR A 17 11.22 -0.48 24.26
C THR A 17 11.35 -1.32 23.01
N LYS A 18 10.21 -1.87 22.52
CA LYS A 18 10.18 -2.69 21.31
C LYS A 18 9.88 -1.81 20.10
N PRO A 19 10.72 -1.83 19.06
CA PRO A 19 10.44 -1.15 17.81
C PRO A 19 9.15 -1.64 17.15
N ALA A 20 8.35 -0.72 16.61
CA ALA A 20 7.20 -1.05 15.75
C ALA A 20 7.67 -1.51 14.37
N VAL A 21 8.82 -0.97 13.91
CA VAL A 21 9.57 -1.41 12.74
C VAL A 21 11.04 -1.44 13.15
N ASP A 22 11.71 -2.56 12.95
CA ASP A 22 13.10 -2.77 13.37
C ASP A 22 14.01 -3.09 12.17
N LYS A 23 14.91 -2.17 11.86
CA LYS A 23 15.94 -2.29 10.81
C LYS A 23 15.40 -2.84 9.49
N LEU A 24 14.27 -2.30 9.04
CA LEU A 24 13.67 -2.70 7.77
C LEU A 24 14.64 -2.41 6.62
N ASN A 25 15.04 -3.47 5.93
CA ASN A 25 15.80 -3.42 4.68
C ASN A 25 14.90 -3.98 3.58
N LEU A 26 14.41 -3.11 2.71
CA LEU A 26 13.44 -3.47 1.69
C LEU A 26 13.59 -2.57 0.48
N THR A 27 13.72 -3.18 -0.70
CA THR A 27 13.73 -2.47 -1.98
C THR A 27 12.46 -2.81 -2.76
N VAL A 28 11.76 -1.78 -3.22
CA VAL A 28 10.67 -1.86 -4.19
C VAL A 28 11.19 -1.34 -5.52
N ASN A 29 11.13 -2.15 -6.56
CA ASN A 29 11.64 -1.76 -7.86
C ASN A 29 10.72 -0.74 -8.55
N ASP A 30 11.25 -0.02 -9.52
CA ASP A 30 10.45 0.92 -10.32
C ASP A 30 9.32 0.17 -11.05
N GLY A 31 8.09 0.66 -10.92
CA GLY A 31 6.89 0.05 -11.49
C GLY A 31 6.36 -1.19 -10.78
N GLU A 32 7.03 -1.68 -9.73
CA GLU A 32 6.64 -2.87 -8.97
C GLU A 32 5.38 -2.64 -8.13
N PHE A 33 4.52 -3.67 -8.04
CA PHE A 33 3.45 -3.78 -7.06
C PHE A 33 3.91 -4.63 -5.88
N LEU A 34 4.39 -3.99 -4.82
CA LEU A 34 4.79 -4.67 -3.59
C LEU A 34 3.65 -4.70 -2.57
N VAL A 35 3.37 -5.86 -2.01
CA VAL A 35 2.38 -6.01 -0.94
C VAL A 35 3.06 -6.28 0.40
N LEU A 36 2.70 -5.53 1.43
CA LEU A 36 3.12 -5.78 2.81
C LEU A 36 2.02 -6.56 3.54
N VAL A 37 2.35 -7.73 4.06
CA VAL A 37 1.43 -8.58 4.83
C VAL A 37 2.02 -9.00 6.17
N GLY A 38 1.17 -9.44 7.07
CA GLY A 38 1.56 -9.94 8.39
C GLY A 38 0.42 -9.78 9.41
N PRO A 39 0.58 -10.30 10.62
CA PRO A 39 -0.39 -10.16 11.70
C PRO A 39 -0.68 -8.69 12.05
N SER A 40 -1.77 -8.45 12.78
CA SER A 40 -2.07 -7.12 13.31
C SER A 40 -0.93 -6.63 14.21
N GLY A 41 -0.56 -5.35 14.10
CA GLY A 41 0.51 -4.75 14.90
C GLY A 41 1.95 -5.12 14.51
N CYS A 42 2.18 -5.82 13.39
CA CYS A 42 3.53 -6.20 12.96
C CYS A 42 4.33 -5.11 12.23
N GLY A 43 3.83 -3.87 12.13
CA GLY A 43 4.56 -2.74 11.56
C GLY A 43 4.21 -2.36 10.11
N LYS A 44 3.27 -3.03 9.43
CA LYS A 44 2.90 -2.74 8.01
C LYS A 44 2.51 -1.29 7.76
N SER A 45 1.44 -0.83 8.42
CA SER A 45 0.95 0.56 8.28
C SER A 45 1.97 1.56 8.80
N THR A 46 2.77 1.21 9.81
CA THR A 46 3.88 2.05 10.30
C THR A 46 4.92 2.21 9.20
N SER A 47 5.37 1.13 8.55
CA SER A 47 6.33 1.19 7.44
C SER A 47 5.79 2.03 6.27
N LEU A 48 4.50 1.86 5.93
CA LEU A 48 3.86 2.66 4.88
C LEU A 48 3.82 4.15 5.25
N ARG A 49 3.50 4.47 6.52
CA ARG A 49 3.45 5.86 7.01
C ARG A 49 4.84 6.50 7.14
N MET A 50 5.87 5.73 7.49
CA MET A 50 7.26 6.19 7.42
C MET A 50 7.64 6.59 5.99
N LEU A 51 7.29 5.78 4.99
CA LEU A 51 7.48 6.12 3.56
C LEU A 51 6.67 7.37 3.16
N ALA A 52 5.46 7.51 3.70
CA ALA A 52 4.62 8.69 3.46
C ALA A 52 5.11 9.96 4.18
N GLY A 53 6.05 9.85 5.14
CA GLY A 53 6.46 10.96 6.00
C GLY A 53 5.43 11.34 7.06
N LEU A 54 4.48 10.46 7.34
CA LEU A 54 3.46 10.60 8.37
C LEU A 54 3.90 10.03 9.72
N GLU A 55 4.97 9.23 9.71
CA GLU A 55 5.68 8.73 10.89
C GLU A 55 7.18 9.02 10.70
N GLU A 56 7.84 9.33 11.79
CA GLU A 56 9.29 9.57 11.82
C GLU A 56 10.07 8.28 11.62
N VAL A 57 11.30 8.42 11.14
CA VAL A 57 12.30 7.36 11.05
C VAL A 57 13.34 7.62 12.13
N ASP A 58 13.34 6.81 13.21
CA ASP A 58 14.26 7.02 14.33
C ASP A 58 15.69 6.58 13.99
N ASN A 59 15.84 5.58 13.13
CA ASN A 59 17.15 5.11 12.64
C ASN A 59 17.02 4.63 11.19
N GLY A 60 18.14 4.70 10.45
CA GLY A 60 18.19 4.33 9.05
C GLY A 60 17.69 5.42 8.13
N SER A 61 17.34 5.05 6.89
CA SER A 61 16.90 6.02 5.88
C SER A 61 15.85 5.42 4.94
N ILE A 62 15.14 6.31 4.24
CA ILE A 62 14.18 5.98 3.19
C ILE A 62 14.49 6.83 1.96
N ARG A 63 14.56 6.17 0.80
CA ARG A 63 14.81 6.83 -0.49
C ARG A 63 13.68 6.57 -1.47
N ILE A 64 13.38 7.57 -2.29
CA ILE A 64 12.50 7.46 -3.46
C ILE A 64 13.34 7.85 -4.68
N GLY A 65 13.58 6.89 -5.56
CA GLY A 65 14.58 7.03 -6.61
C GLY A 65 15.96 7.34 -6.01
N ASN A 66 16.58 8.39 -6.50
CA ASN A 66 17.89 8.84 -5.99
C ASN A 66 17.80 9.83 -4.83
N ARG A 67 16.60 10.20 -4.38
CA ARG A 67 16.38 11.21 -3.35
C ARG A 67 16.17 10.56 -1.99
N ASP A 68 16.96 10.95 -1.00
CA ASP A 68 16.68 10.68 0.41
C ASP A 68 15.47 11.51 0.85
N VAL A 69 14.45 10.83 1.41
CA VAL A 69 13.20 11.46 1.85
C VAL A 69 12.98 11.28 3.36
N THR A 70 13.95 10.78 4.09
CA THR A 70 13.85 10.44 5.51
C THR A 70 13.21 11.57 6.31
N ASP A 71 13.75 12.80 6.21
CA ASP A 71 13.27 13.97 6.94
C ASP A 71 12.42 14.92 6.07
N VAL A 72 12.04 14.49 4.87
CA VAL A 72 11.23 15.30 3.95
C VAL A 72 9.77 15.27 4.35
N ALA A 73 9.13 16.44 4.40
CA ALA A 73 7.71 16.56 4.72
C ALA A 73 6.82 15.81 3.70
N PRO A 74 5.67 15.24 4.10
CA PRO A 74 4.80 14.43 3.23
C PRO A 74 4.42 15.10 1.90
N LYS A 75 4.17 16.40 1.92
CA LYS A 75 3.77 17.19 0.73
C LYS A 75 4.86 17.26 -0.34
N ASP A 76 6.13 17.07 0.04
CA ASP A 76 7.30 17.26 -0.80
C ASP A 76 7.92 15.91 -1.26
N ARG A 77 7.29 14.76 -0.91
CA ARG A 77 7.78 13.40 -1.26
C ARG A 77 7.35 12.89 -2.62
N ASP A 78 6.49 13.61 -3.33
CA ASP A 78 5.91 13.20 -4.64
C ASP A 78 5.26 11.81 -4.60
N ILE A 79 4.47 11.59 -3.57
CA ILE A 79 3.69 10.38 -3.35
C ILE A 79 2.19 10.68 -3.31
N ALA A 80 1.36 9.68 -3.56
CA ALA A 80 -0.06 9.74 -3.27
C ALA A 80 -0.47 8.56 -2.37
N MET A 81 -1.34 8.82 -1.40
CA MET A 81 -1.79 7.80 -0.45
C MET A 81 -3.31 7.67 -0.44
N VAL A 82 -3.77 6.42 -0.49
CA VAL A 82 -5.15 6.02 -0.25
C VAL A 82 -5.24 5.43 1.15
N PHE A 83 -6.02 6.09 2.00
CA PHE A 83 -6.24 5.67 3.38
C PHE A 83 -7.38 4.66 3.47
N GLN A 84 -7.38 3.83 4.50
CA GLN A 84 -8.42 2.86 4.82
C GLN A 84 -9.83 3.49 4.89
N SER A 85 -9.95 4.72 5.42
CA SER A 85 -11.22 5.46 5.52
C SER A 85 -11.61 6.22 4.25
N TYR A 86 -10.81 6.09 3.17
CA TYR A 86 -10.89 6.87 1.92
C TYR A 86 -10.66 8.38 2.08
N ALA A 87 -10.89 8.96 3.26
CA ALA A 87 -10.69 10.37 3.62
C ALA A 87 -11.27 11.37 2.59
N LEU A 88 -12.47 11.07 2.06
CA LEU A 88 -13.16 11.96 1.11
C LEU A 88 -13.75 13.18 1.82
N TYR A 89 -13.70 14.33 1.15
CA TYR A 89 -14.36 15.56 1.62
C TYR A 89 -15.87 15.44 1.41
N PRO A 90 -16.70 15.32 2.47
CA PRO A 90 -18.12 14.96 2.33
C PRO A 90 -18.97 16.05 1.70
N HIS A 91 -18.53 17.30 1.75
CA HIS A 91 -19.22 18.46 1.19
C HIS A 91 -18.89 18.72 -0.28
N MET A 92 -17.82 18.13 -0.80
CA MET A 92 -17.37 18.25 -2.18
C MET A 92 -17.99 17.17 -3.07
N SER A 93 -18.21 17.48 -4.35
CA SER A 93 -18.55 16.50 -5.38
C SER A 93 -17.39 15.53 -5.67
N VAL A 94 -17.63 14.51 -6.47
CA VAL A 94 -16.56 13.59 -6.95
C VAL A 94 -15.50 14.37 -7.72
N ALA A 95 -15.89 15.20 -8.68
CA ALA A 95 -14.97 16.02 -9.45
C ALA A 95 -14.14 16.95 -8.57
N GLU A 96 -14.77 17.61 -7.61
CA GLU A 96 -14.09 18.49 -6.66
C GLU A 96 -13.13 17.72 -5.75
N ASN A 97 -13.52 16.53 -5.23
CA ASN A 97 -12.64 15.67 -4.47
C ASN A 97 -11.39 15.28 -5.26
N MET A 98 -11.56 14.86 -6.51
CA MET A 98 -10.43 14.47 -7.36
C MET A 98 -9.53 15.66 -7.71
N GLY A 99 -10.10 16.79 -8.07
CA GLY A 99 -9.37 17.99 -8.50
C GLY A 99 -8.80 18.84 -7.37
N PHE A 100 -9.11 18.57 -6.10
CA PHE A 100 -8.79 19.44 -4.98
C PHE A 100 -7.27 19.68 -4.80
N ALA A 101 -6.47 18.63 -4.87
CA ALA A 101 -5.02 18.75 -4.74
C ALA A 101 -4.41 19.61 -5.87
N LEU A 102 -4.89 19.46 -7.09
CA LEU A 102 -4.46 20.27 -8.24
C LEU A 102 -4.87 21.74 -8.09
N LYS A 103 -6.06 21.98 -7.48
CA LYS A 103 -6.52 23.34 -7.17
C LYS A 103 -5.61 24.03 -6.17
N ILE A 104 -5.18 23.34 -5.11
CA ILE A 104 -4.23 23.88 -4.11
C ILE A 104 -2.86 24.13 -4.73
N ALA A 105 -2.44 23.26 -5.67
CA ALA A 105 -1.18 23.43 -6.39
C ALA A 105 -1.22 24.55 -7.45
N GLY A 106 -2.35 25.26 -7.59
CA GLY A 106 -2.47 26.39 -8.53
C GLY A 106 -2.63 25.96 -9.99
N VAL A 107 -2.96 24.70 -10.28
CA VAL A 107 -3.18 24.22 -11.65
C VAL A 107 -4.41 24.90 -12.25
N ALA A 108 -4.28 25.41 -13.48
CA ALA A 108 -5.35 26.07 -14.21
C ALA A 108 -6.62 25.19 -14.29
N LYS A 109 -7.80 25.83 -14.31
CA LYS A 109 -9.08 25.10 -14.23
C LYS A 109 -9.24 24.13 -15.39
N GLU A 110 -8.93 24.55 -16.59
CA GLU A 110 -9.07 23.76 -17.83
C GLU A 110 -8.22 22.47 -17.75
N GLU A 111 -6.98 22.59 -17.30
CA GLU A 111 -6.07 21.46 -17.15
C GLU A 111 -6.51 20.53 -16.00
N ARG A 112 -6.96 21.08 -14.89
CA ARG A 112 -7.52 20.31 -13.77
C ARG A 112 -8.74 19.52 -14.21
N ASP A 113 -9.68 20.16 -14.92
CA ASP A 113 -10.92 19.52 -15.39
C ASP A 113 -10.58 18.40 -16.39
N ARG A 114 -9.60 18.60 -17.26
CA ARG A 114 -9.06 17.59 -18.19
C ARG A 114 -8.53 16.38 -17.44
N ARG A 115 -7.60 16.56 -16.47
CA ARG A 115 -7.01 15.46 -15.68
C ARG A 115 -8.05 14.72 -14.85
N VAL A 116 -9.01 15.44 -14.27
CA VAL A 116 -10.12 14.83 -13.52
C VAL A 116 -10.96 13.94 -14.43
N LEU A 117 -11.29 14.41 -15.63
CA LEU A 117 -12.08 13.64 -16.60
C LEU A 117 -11.33 12.39 -17.08
N GLU A 118 -10.04 12.49 -17.36
CA GLU A 118 -9.18 11.36 -17.74
C GLU A 118 -9.12 10.30 -16.64
N ALA A 119 -8.88 10.72 -15.39
CA ALA A 119 -8.89 9.81 -14.25
C ALA A 119 -10.29 9.20 -13.99
N ALA A 120 -11.37 9.98 -14.21
CA ALA A 120 -12.74 9.48 -14.07
C ALA A 120 -13.05 8.40 -15.11
N LYS A 121 -12.59 8.55 -16.36
CA LYS A 121 -12.71 7.52 -17.43
C LYS A 121 -11.98 6.23 -17.05
N LEU A 122 -10.76 6.34 -16.49
CA LEU A 122 -9.97 5.18 -16.05
C LEU A 122 -10.66 4.37 -14.94
N LEU A 123 -11.52 5.04 -14.16
CA LEU A 123 -12.14 4.50 -12.95
C LEU A 123 -13.65 4.30 -13.08
N ASP A 124 -14.24 4.46 -14.26
CA ASP A 124 -15.70 4.39 -14.51
C ASP A 124 -16.48 5.33 -13.57
N LEU A 125 -16.00 6.55 -13.37
CA LEU A 125 -16.60 7.56 -12.49
C LEU A 125 -17.29 8.70 -13.23
N GLU A 126 -17.24 8.74 -14.56
CA GLU A 126 -17.83 9.83 -15.36
C GLU A 126 -19.31 10.11 -14.99
N PRO A 127 -20.21 9.10 -14.83
CA PRO A 127 -21.61 9.34 -14.50
C PRO A 127 -21.84 9.87 -13.07
N TYR A 128 -20.78 9.93 -12.26
CA TYR A 128 -20.86 10.27 -10.83
C TYR A 128 -20.14 11.56 -10.46
N LEU A 129 -19.55 12.28 -11.42
CA LEU A 129 -18.68 13.45 -11.17
C LEU A 129 -19.38 14.54 -10.34
N ASP A 130 -20.69 14.76 -10.52
CA ASP A 130 -21.46 15.76 -9.78
C ASP A 130 -22.02 15.27 -8.45
N ARG A 131 -21.89 13.96 -8.15
CA ARG A 131 -22.41 13.38 -6.90
C ARG A 131 -21.50 13.69 -5.72
N LYS A 132 -22.08 13.74 -4.53
CA LYS A 132 -21.35 13.81 -3.26
C LYS A 132 -21.08 12.40 -2.70
N PRO A 133 -20.05 12.21 -1.86
CA PRO A 133 -19.68 10.91 -1.30
C PRO A 133 -20.83 10.12 -0.63
N LYS A 134 -21.79 10.82 -0.01
CA LYS A 134 -22.98 10.19 0.61
C LYS A 134 -23.89 9.44 -0.38
N ALA A 135 -23.86 9.83 -1.65
CA ALA A 135 -24.67 9.23 -2.72
C ALA A 135 -23.91 8.14 -3.51
N LEU A 136 -22.78 7.66 -2.98
CA LEU A 136 -21.93 6.67 -3.61
C LEU A 136 -21.91 5.36 -2.83
N SER A 137 -21.78 4.23 -3.53
CA SER A 137 -21.47 2.93 -2.92
C SER A 137 -20.05 2.91 -2.33
N GLY A 138 -19.73 1.89 -1.51
CA GLY A 138 -18.37 1.70 -0.95
C GLY A 138 -17.29 1.66 -2.03
N GLY A 139 -17.48 0.84 -3.07
CA GLY A 139 -16.53 0.75 -4.18
C GLY A 139 -16.43 2.02 -5.02
N GLN A 140 -17.51 2.78 -5.18
CA GLN A 140 -17.45 4.08 -5.84
C GLN A 140 -16.63 5.08 -5.00
N ARG A 141 -16.84 5.14 -3.68
CA ARG A 141 -16.03 5.99 -2.79
C ARG A 141 -14.55 5.64 -2.86
N GLN A 142 -14.22 4.35 -2.88
CA GLN A 142 -12.84 3.89 -3.03
C GLN A 142 -12.24 4.35 -4.36
N ARG A 143 -12.96 4.17 -5.48
CA ARG A 143 -12.50 4.65 -6.80
C ARG A 143 -12.28 6.16 -6.82
N VAL A 144 -13.11 6.94 -6.14
CA VAL A 144 -12.90 8.39 -5.99
C VAL A 144 -11.59 8.68 -5.21
N ALA A 145 -11.31 7.93 -4.14
CA ALA A 145 -10.06 8.08 -3.40
C ALA A 145 -8.83 7.74 -4.26
N MET A 146 -8.93 6.70 -5.11
CA MET A 146 -7.90 6.38 -6.09
C MET A 146 -7.76 7.49 -7.14
N GLY A 147 -8.87 8.03 -7.66
CA GLY A 147 -8.86 9.14 -8.60
C GLY A 147 -8.17 10.37 -8.05
N ARG A 148 -8.41 10.70 -6.78
CA ARG A 148 -7.70 11.77 -6.06
C ARG A 148 -6.18 11.60 -6.06
N ALA A 149 -5.72 10.36 -5.99
CA ALA A 149 -4.30 10.03 -6.00
C ALA A 149 -3.72 10.09 -7.42
N ILE A 150 -4.42 9.52 -8.40
CA ILE A 150 -3.99 9.38 -9.80
C ILE A 150 -3.83 10.74 -10.50
N VAL A 151 -4.75 11.68 -10.28
CA VAL A 151 -4.72 13.01 -10.92
C VAL A 151 -3.43 13.80 -10.61
N ARG A 152 -2.70 13.43 -9.57
CA ARG A 152 -1.42 14.03 -9.18
C ARG A 152 -0.23 13.48 -9.94
N GLU A 153 -0.40 12.35 -10.64
CA GLU A 153 0.68 11.64 -11.34
C GLU A 153 1.91 11.38 -10.43
N PRO A 154 1.71 10.74 -9.26
CA PRO A 154 2.79 10.58 -8.28
C PRO A 154 3.84 9.58 -8.75
N GLN A 155 5.07 9.69 -8.24
CA GLN A 155 6.11 8.69 -8.48
C GLN A 155 5.85 7.37 -7.78
N VAL A 156 5.23 7.40 -6.58
CA VAL A 156 4.90 6.21 -5.77
C VAL A 156 3.47 6.30 -5.25
N PHE A 157 2.76 5.19 -5.33
CA PHE A 157 1.38 5.04 -4.88
C PHE A 157 1.33 4.18 -3.62
N LEU A 158 0.76 4.71 -2.55
CA LEU A 158 0.66 4.05 -1.25
C LEU A 158 -0.80 3.72 -0.95
N MET A 159 -1.08 2.49 -0.50
CA MET A 159 -2.44 2.05 -0.16
C MET A 159 -2.45 1.36 1.21
N ASP A 160 -3.12 1.98 2.20
CA ASP A 160 -3.27 1.44 3.55
C ASP A 160 -4.62 0.73 3.70
N GLU A 161 -4.65 -0.58 3.54
CA GLU A 161 -5.83 -1.46 3.64
C GLU A 161 -7.07 -0.96 2.86
N PRO A 162 -6.96 -0.60 1.57
CA PRO A 162 -8.02 0.12 0.86
C PRO A 162 -9.29 -0.71 0.64
N LEU A 163 -9.24 -2.04 0.80
CA LEU A 163 -10.38 -2.96 0.58
C LEU A 163 -11.06 -3.40 1.87
N SER A 164 -10.53 -3.06 3.04
CA SER A 164 -11.02 -3.56 4.34
C SER A 164 -12.49 -3.23 4.63
N ASN A 165 -12.98 -2.09 4.14
CA ASN A 165 -14.34 -1.60 4.37
C ASN A 165 -15.36 -2.06 3.29
N LEU A 166 -14.98 -3.00 2.41
CA LEU A 166 -15.85 -3.53 1.37
C LEU A 166 -16.40 -4.91 1.73
N ASP A 167 -17.63 -5.20 1.29
CA ASP A 167 -18.17 -6.55 1.34
C ASP A 167 -17.36 -7.51 0.44
N ALA A 168 -17.49 -8.83 0.68
CA ALA A 168 -16.67 -9.85 0.02
C ALA A 168 -16.79 -9.82 -1.51
N LYS A 169 -18.01 -9.64 -2.06
CA LYS A 169 -18.24 -9.62 -3.51
C LYS A 169 -17.60 -8.40 -4.16
N LEU A 170 -17.77 -7.24 -3.55
CA LEU A 170 -17.20 -5.98 -4.04
C LEU A 170 -15.67 -5.98 -3.91
N ARG A 171 -15.14 -6.58 -2.82
CA ARG A 171 -13.69 -6.73 -2.60
C ARG A 171 -13.02 -7.50 -3.74
N VAL A 172 -13.58 -8.64 -4.19
CA VAL A 172 -13.05 -9.42 -5.31
C VAL A 172 -13.01 -8.61 -6.60
N ALA A 173 -14.11 -7.92 -6.94
CA ALA A 173 -14.18 -7.12 -8.15
C ALA A 173 -13.17 -5.94 -8.12
N THR A 174 -13.09 -5.25 -6.99
CA THR A 174 -12.22 -4.08 -6.82
C THR A 174 -10.75 -4.44 -6.80
N ARG A 175 -10.40 -5.60 -6.21
CA ARG A 175 -9.03 -6.15 -6.25
C ARG A 175 -8.53 -6.29 -7.69
N THR A 176 -9.33 -6.92 -8.56
CA THR A 176 -8.98 -7.08 -9.98
C THR A 176 -8.82 -5.73 -10.68
N GLN A 177 -9.70 -4.76 -10.37
CA GLN A 177 -9.61 -3.41 -10.94
C GLN A 177 -8.35 -2.67 -10.50
N ILE A 178 -7.94 -2.76 -9.22
CA ILE A 178 -6.72 -2.12 -8.71
C ILE A 178 -5.49 -2.71 -9.39
N ALA A 179 -5.38 -4.04 -9.49
CA ALA A 179 -4.25 -4.69 -10.13
C ALA A 179 -4.16 -4.33 -11.63
N ALA A 180 -5.28 -4.30 -12.34
CA ALA A 180 -5.33 -3.88 -13.74
C ALA A 180 -4.93 -2.41 -13.92
N LEU A 181 -5.41 -1.54 -13.05
CA LEU A 181 -5.11 -0.12 -13.06
C LEU A 181 -3.61 0.14 -12.83
N GLN A 182 -3.02 -0.49 -11.83
CA GLN A 182 -1.59 -0.35 -11.53
C GLN A 182 -0.73 -0.78 -12.73
N ARG A 183 -1.03 -1.94 -13.33
CA ARG A 183 -0.32 -2.42 -14.54
C ARG A 183 -0.44 -1.45 -15.71
N ARG A 184 -1.61 -0.83 -15.89
CA ARG A 184 -1.84 0.17 -16.94
C ARG A 184 -1.06 1.45 -16.72
N LEU A 185 -0.96 1.90 -15.46
CA LEU A 185 -0.26 3.12 -15.08
C LEU A 185 1.25 2.90 -14.92
N GLY A 186 1.68 1.67 -14.59
CA GLY A 186 3.07 1.31 -14.32
C GLY A 186 3.67 2.00 -13.08
N ILE A 187 2.85 2.59 -12.20
CA ILE A 187 3.31 3.33 -11.01
C ILE A 187 3.80 2.35 -9.94
N THR A 188 4.97 2.61 -9.38
CA THR A 188 5.48 1.89 -8.21
C THR A 188 4.47 1.97 -7.08
N THR A 189 4.02 0.81 -6.57
CA THR A 189 2.94 0.75 -5.61
C THR A 189 3.35 -0.05 -4.38
N VAL A 190 3.11 0.51 -3.18
CA VAL A 190 3.22 -0.19 -1.90
C VAL A 190 1.82 -0.33 -1.30
N TYR A 191 1.39 -1.57 -1.15
CA TYR A 191 0.05 -1.94 -0.72
C TYR A 191 0.09 -2.68 0.61
N VAL A 192 -0.65 -2.22 1.61
CA VAL A 192 -0.79 -2.90 2.90
C VAL A 192 -2.11 -3.64 2.95
N THR A 193 -2.09 -4.89 3.37
CA THR A 193 -3.28 -5.70 3.64
C THR A 193 -3.05 -6.70 4.77
N HIS A 194 -4.13 -7.16 5.38
CA HIS A 194 -4.15 -8.35 6.25
C HIS A 194 -4.74 -9.57 5.52
N ASP A 195 -5.22 -9.41 4.29
CA ASP A 195 -5.81 -10.48 3.47
C ASP A 195 -4.73 -11.13 2.61
N GLN A 196 -4.46 -12.40 2.87
CA GLN A 196 -3.46 -13.16 2.12
C GLN A 196 -3.85 -13.35 0.65
N VAL A 197 -5.16 -13.47 0.35
CA VAL A 197 -5.63 -13.64 -1.03
C VAL A 197 -5.34 -12.39 -1.84
N GLU A 198 -5.48 -11.19 -1.24
CA GLU A 198 -5.08 -9.95 -1.88
C GLU A 198 -3.58 -9.98 -2.20
N ALA A 199 -2.75 -10.30 -1.21
CA ALA A 199 -1.31 -10.34 -1.37
C ALA A 199 -0.85 -11.30 -2.47
N MET A 200 -1.36 -12.53 -2.42
CA MET A 200 -0.96 -13.61 -3.34
C MET A 200 -1.48 -13.43 -4.78
N THR A 201 -2.48 -12.54 -4.99
CA THR A 201 -3.11 -12.36 -6.31
C THR A 201 -2.83 -11.02 -6.97
N MET A 202 -2.38 -10.02 -6.22
CA MET A 202 -2.14 -8.66 -6.73
C MET A 202 -0.66 -8.32 -6.84
N GLY A 203 0.14 -8.76 -5.87
CA GLY A 203 1.55 -8.37 -5.75
C GLY A 203 2.46 -9.06 -6.78
N ASP A 204 3.39 -8.31 -7.34
CA ASP A 204 4.55 -8.89 -8.04
C ASP A 204 5.46 -9.57 -7.01
N ARG A 205 5.67 -8.90 -5.86
CA ARG A 205 6.31 -9.46 -4.68
C ARG A 205 5.48 -9.15 -3.43
N VAL A 206 5.66 -10.00 -2.43
CA VAL A 206 5.01 -9.87 -1.11
C VAL A 206 6.08 -9.86 -0.04
N ALA A 207 6.05 -8.87 0.84
CA ALA A 207 6.90 -8.77 2.01
C ALA A 207 6.11 -9.18 3.25
N VAL A 208 6.54 -10.25 3.90
CA VAL A 208 5.92 -10.81 5.11
C VAL A 208 6.62 -10.22 6.34
N LEU A 209 5.85 -9.49 7.17
CA LEU A 209 6.34 -8.90 8.40
C LEU A 209 5.79 -9.63 9.62
N LYS A 210 6.63 -9.73 10.65
CA LYS A 210 6.26 -10.22 11.98
C LYS A 210 7.01 -9.43 13.05
N ASP A 211 6.30 -8.94 14.05
CA ASP A 211 6.90 -8.28 15.22
C ASP A 211 7.88 -7.15 14.89
N GLY A 212 7.59 -6.36 13.85
CA GLY A 212 8.44 -5.26 13.37
C GLY A 212 9.57 -5.69 12.42
N LEU A 213 9.75 -6.98 12.19
CA LEU A 213 10.83 -7.53 11.38
C LEU A 213 10.32 -8.06 10.03
N LEU A 214 11.09 -7.80 8.97
CA LEU A 214 10.87 -8.45 7.67
C LEU A 214 11.32 -9.92 7.78
N GLN A 215 10.40 -10.85 7.49
CA GLN A 215 10.68 -12.27 7.52
C GLN A 215 11.15 -12.80 6.17
N GLN A 216 10.44 -12.44 5.11
CA GLN A 216 10.75 -12.82 3.74
C GLN A 216 10.10 -11.81 2.78
N VAL A 217 10.76 -11.55 1.66
CA VAL A 217 10.18 -10.83 0.53
C VAL A 217 10.50 -11.59 -0.74
N ASP A 218 9.46 -12.01 -1.46
CA ASP A 218 9.61 -12.81 -2.68
C ASP A 218 8.31 -12.76 -3.51
N THR A 219 8.31 -13.41 -4.68
CA THR A 219 7.11 -13.64 -5.46
C THR A 219 6.10 -14.47 -4.65
N PRO A 220 4.79 -14.33 -4.89
CA PRO A 220 3.77 -15.15 -4.23
C PRO A 220 4.07 -16.65 -4.31
N ARG A 221 4.52 -17.13 -5.46
CA ARG A 221 4.86 -18.54 -5.67
C ARG A 221 6.01 -18.99 -4.77
N ASN A 222 7.12 -18.25 -4.73
CA ASN A 222 8.27 -18.62 -3.91
C ASN A 222 7.96 -18.59 -2.42
N LEU A 223 7.15 -17.64 -1.95
CA LEU A 223 6.68 -17.61 -0.56
C LEU A 223 5.90 -18.85 -0.15
N TYR A 224 5.13 -19.42 -1.10
CA TYR A 224 4.38 -20.66 -0.89
C TYR A 224 5.26 -21.91 -1.03
N ASP A 225 6.09 -21.99 -2.07
CA ASP A 225 6.88 -23.18 -2.39
C ASP A 225 8.14 -23.32 -1.50
N THR A 226 8.76 -22.18 -1.13
CA THR A 226 10.05 -22.14 -0.41
C THR A 226 10.05 -21.12 0.75
N PRO A 227 9.17 -21.29 1.76
CA PRO A 227 9.16 -20.42 2.93
C PRO A 227 10.47 -20.52 3.73
N VAL A 228 11.07 -19.38 4.10
CA VAL A 228 12.37 -19.34 4.80
C VAL A 228 12.31 -19.81 6.25
N ASN A 229 11.13 -19.83 6.86
CA ASN A 229 10.95 -20.26 8.24
C ASN A 229 9.52 -20.78 8.49
N ALA A 230 9.32 -21.42 9.65
CA ALA A 230 8.04 -22.02 10.04
C ALA A 230 6.90 -20.98 10.17
N PHE A 231 7.24 -19.72 10.51
CA PHE A 231 6.23 -18.66 10.56
C PHE A 231 5.68 -18.35 9.17
N VAL A 232 6.54 -18.12 8.19
CA VAL A 232 6.13 -17.85 6.80
C VAL A 232 5.34 -19.04 6.25
N ALA A 233 5.82 -20.27 6.47
CA ALA A 233 5.14 -21.50 6.07
C ALA A 233 3.71 -21.63 6.64
N GLY A 234 3.53 -21.29 7.92
CA GLY A 234 2.22 -21.35 8.58
C GLY A 234 1.34 -20.12 8.32
N PHE A 235 1.95 -18.98 7.94
CA PHE A 235 1.22 -17.74 7.67
C PHE A 235 0.74 -17.67 6.21
N ILE A 236 1.52 -18.15 5.24
CA ILE A 236 1.18 -18.09 3.81
C ILE A 236 0.41 -19.36 3.40
N GLY A 237 -0.72 -19.15 2.75
CA GLY A 237 -1.55 -20.23 2.20
C GLY A 237 -2.92 -20.39 2.87
N SER A 238 -3.88 -20.90 2.09
CA SER A 238 -5.21 -21.26 2.57
C SER A 238 -5.65 -22.56 1.88
N PRO A 239 -5.67 -23.70 2.61
CA PRO A 239 -5.33 -23.87 4.05
C PRO A 239 -3.85 -23.61 4.35
N ALA A 240 -3.56 -23.25 5.61
CA ALA A 240 -2.18 -23.08 6.08
C ALA A 240 -1.42 -24.41 6.09
N MET A 241 -0.08 -24.35 5.98
CA MET A 241 0.77 -25.52 6.09
C MET A 241 0.62 -26.22 7.45
N ASN A 242 0.51 -27.54 7.45
CA ASN A 242 0.51 -28.32 8.69
C ASN A 242 1.92 -28.38 9.28
N LEU A 243 2.08 -27.85 10.50
CA LEU A 243 3.34 -27.87 11.24
C LEU A 243 3.21 -28.91 12.36
N LEU A 244 4.09 -29.92 12.36
CA LEU A 244 4.14 -30.96 13.37
C LEU A 244 5.43 -30.79 14.20
N THR A 245 5.29 -30.85 15.51
CA THR A 245 6.44 -30.90 16.43
C THR A 245 6.66 -32.36 16.80
N ALA A 246 7.84 -32.90 16.49
CA ALA A 246 8.20 -34.25 16.86
C ALA A 246 9.55 -34.24 17.60
N PRO A 247 9.72 -35.08 18.66
CA PRO A 247 11.02 -35.25 19.28
C PRO A 247 11.96 -35.95 18.31
N VAL A 248 13.18 -35.41 18.15
CA VAL A 248 14.23 -36.05 17.35
C VAL A 248 15.01 -36.96 18.29
N SER A 249 14.77 -38.27 18.18
CA SER A 249 15.59 -39.27 18.88
C SER A 249 16.74 -39.71 17.98
N GLY A 250 17.98 -39.45 18.44
CA GLY A 250 19.20 -39.97 17.79
C GLY A 250 19.76 -39.07 16.68
N ARG A 251 20.52 -38.07 17.05
CA ARG A 251 21.72 -37.65 16.36
C ARG A 251 22.88 -37.88 17.30
N GLU A 252 23.53 -39.00 17.14
CA GLU A 252 24.93 -39.08 17.48
C GLU A 252 25.67 -38.17 16.50
N ALA A 253 26.56 -37.32 17.04
CA ALA A 253 27.33 -36.33 16.30
C ALA A 253 28.41 -37.01 15.42
#